data_9f80eadc0e5787c8669c66ff22c33804
#
_entry.id   9f80eadc0e5787c8669c66ff22c33804
#
_cell.length_a   1.000
_cell.length_b   1.000
_cell.length_c   1.000
_cell.angle_alpha   90.00
_cell.angle_beta   90.00
_cell.angle_gamma   90.00
#
_symmetry.space_group_name_H-M   'P 1'
#
loop_
_entity.id
_entity.type
_entity.pdbx_description
1 polymer ?
#
loop_
_entity_poly.entity_id
_entity_poly.type
_entity_poly.pdbx_seq_one_letter_code
_entity_poly.pdbx_strand_id
1 'polypeptide(L)'
;MQLPRHLLYATSARLGGSGLDAVALESLRAAQRAGVLGKALTFDDRQAEIPAERIASLRWNPVRLLSWMGSGFYYGAKKHALDRAAARELARGDERGQRPYDLFHGWSGESVRTLREARRLGVPGVIEIPTWHRHKGKTKPARLTKSERERAGARGWQGMKNRLLVTRQQVLEEYDLADLILVLSEKAEETFLAAGIAREKLFRHQRGVDCARFTPAAQPPEIFRVVFVGALIKRKGVHHLLEVWRRLNLKDAELILVGSVHEEMRPYLAQLAGENVKLPGFVGRVEDCYRAAAVHILPSECEGSAKCTYEAAACGLPQITTRESGDVVCDGVNGLIIPPNDPDALAAAIERLYRDRDLAVRLGAAGRARVVENFTWEHFRTRLLEAYRAAMAKGSAP
;
A
#
# COMPACT_ATOMS: atom_id res chain seq x y z
N MET A 1 -13.71 -13.03 -21.67
CA MET A 1 -13.32 -13.55 -20.35
C MET A 1 -14.39 -13.20 -19.34
N GLN A 2 -14.86 -14.17 -18.58
CA GLN A 2 -15.99 -14.03 -17.66
C GLN A 2 -15.50 -13.62 -16.25
N LEU A 3 -16.29 -12.81 -15.54
CA LEU A 3 -16.08 -12.54 -14.12
C LEU A 3 -16.42 -13.77 -13.27
N PRO A 4 -15.86 -13.91 -12.04
CA PRO A 4 -16.31 -14.95 -11.11
C PRO A 4 -17.79 -14.76 -10.79
N ARG A 5 -18.46 -15.85 -10.43
CA ARG A 5 -19.83 -15.80 -9.93
C ARG A 5 -19.88 -15.44 -8.45
N HIS A 6 -18.96 -16.00 -7.69
CA HIS A 6 -18.90 -15.85 -6.24
C HIS A 6 -17.46 -15.75 -5.75
N LEU A 7 -17.05 -14.52 -5.41
CA LEU A 7 -15.75 -14.19 -4.84
C LEU A 7 -15.74 -14.44 -3.33
N LEU A 8 -14.72 -15.14 -2.82
CA LEU A 8 -14.32 -15.08 -1.42
C LEU A 8 -13.20 -14.06 -1.26
N TYR A 9 -13.45 -13.01 -0.48
CA TYR A 9 -12.44 -11.99 -0.16
C TYR A 9 -11.99 -12.11 1.28
N ALA A 10 -10.69 -12.00 1.57
CA ALA A 10 -10.18 -12.06 2.95
C ALA A 10 -9.12 -11.00 3.19
N THR A 11 -9.27 -10.21 4.27
CA THR A 11 -8.32 -9.18 4.65
C THR A 11 -8.27 -8.94 6.16
N SER A 12 -7.06 -8.73 6.70
CA SER A 12 -6.88 -8.27 8.08
C SER A 12 -7.06 -6.75 8.24
N ALA A 13 -7.28 -6.01 7.15
CA ALA A 13 -7.59 -4.59 7.17
C ALA A 13 -8.92 -4.31 7.88
N ARG A 14 -9.06 -3.10 8.40
CA ARG A 14 -10.32 -2.61 8.98
C ARG A 14 -11.17 -2.00 7.88
N LEU A 15 -12.34 -2.54 7.63
CA LEU A 15 -13.27 -1.94 6.66
C LEU A 15 -13.81 -0.61 7.22
N GLY A 16 -13.69 0.45 6.44
CA GLY A 16 -14.06 1.82 6.84
C GLY A 16 -12.93 2.61 7.52
N GLY A 17 -11.69 2.15 7.45
CA GLY A 17 -10.49 2.87 7.86
C GLY A 17 -9.83 3.68 6.74
N SER A 18 -8.58 4.09 6.96
CA SER A 18 -7.76 4.84 5.99
C SER A 18 -6.57 4.00 5.49
N GLY A 19 -5.88 4.46 4.46
CA GLY A 19 -4.71 3.77 3.93
C GLY A 19 -5.07 2.45 3.26
N LEU A 20 -4.50 1.33 3.71
CA LEU A 20 -4.81 -0.02 3.20
C LEU A 20 -6.25 -0.43 3.49
N ASP A 21 -6.82 0.05 4.58
CA ASP A 21 -8.21 -0.19 4.95
C ASP A 21 -9.19 0.36 3.89
N ALA A 22 -8.89 1.55 3.34
CA ALA A 22 -9.68 2.15 2.25
C ALA A 22 -9.56 1.33 0.95
N VAL A 23 -8.37 0.80 0.64
CA VAL A 23 -8.15 -0.07 -0.54
C VAL A 23 -8.99 -1.34 -0.41
N ALA A 24 -8.99 -1.97 0.75
CA ALA A 24 -9.80 -3.17 0.99
C ALA A 24 -11.30 -2.89 0.82
N LEU A 25 -11.80 -1.76 1.31
CA LEU A 25 -13.20 -1.37 1.13
C LEU A 25 -13.52 -1.10 -0.35
N GLU A 26 -12.65 -0.45 -1.10
CA GLU A 26 -12.85 -0.21 -2.53
C GLU A 26 -12.83 -1.52 -3.34
N SER A 27 -12.01 -2.50 -2.94
CA SER A 27 -12.04 -3.84 -3.55
C SER A 27 -13.39 -4.53 -3.33
N LEU A 28 -13.95 -4.42 -2.12
CA LEU A 28 -15.29 -4.95 -1.82
C LEU A 28 -16.39 -4.21 -2.57
N ARG A 29 -16.29 -2.87 -2.68
CA ARG A 29 -17.22 -2.06 -3.48
C ARG A 29 -17.22 -2.48 -4.95
N ALA A 30 -16.03 -2.75 -5.52
CA ALA A 30 -15.91 -3.26 -6.87
C ALA A 30 -16.65 -4.60 -7.06
N ALA A 31 -16.38 -5.55 -6.16
CA ALA A 31 -16.98 -6.88 -6.21
C ALA A 31 -18.51 -6.84 -5.97
N GLN A 32 -18.97 -6.02 -5.03
CA GLN A 32 -20.40 -5.84 -4.73
C GLN A 32 -21.15 -5.22 -5.91
N ARG A 33 -20.63 -4.13 -6.48
CA ARG A 33 -21.24 -3.45 -7.64
C ARG A 33 -21.29 -4.34 -8.88
N ALA A 34 -20.30 -5.19 -9.05
CA ALA A 34 -20.27 -6.17 -10.14
C ALA A 34 -21.14 -7.41 -9.88
N GLY A 35 -21.77 -7.51 -8.70
CA GLY A 35 -22.61 -8.65 -8.32
C GLY A 35 -21.83 -9.95 -8.05
N VAL A 36 -20.51 -9.89 -7.92
CA VAL A 36 -19.64 -11.07 -7.76
C VAL A 36 -19.21 -11.35 -6.32
N LEU A 37 -19.48 -10.45 -5.37
CA LEU A 37 -19.11 -10.66 -3.98
C LEU A 37 -19.94 -11.78 -3.36
N GLY A 38 -19.34 -12.93 -3.14
CA GLY A 38 -19.93 -14.02 -2.36
C GLY A 38 -19.85 -13.71 -0.86
N LYS A 39 -18.63 -13.59 -0.33
CA LYS A 39 -18.40 -13.29 1.08
C LYS A 39 -17.05 -12.59 1.31
N ALA A 40 -17.00 -11.71 2.30
CA ALA A 40 -15.79 -11.09 2.81
C ALA A 40 -15.50 -11.51 4.26
N LEU A 41 -14.27 -11.92 4.55
CA LEU A 41 -13.80 -12.14 5.90
C LEU A 41 -12.89 -11.01 6.33
N THR A 42 -13.15 -10.44 7.51
CA THR A 42 -12.34 -9.35 8.07
C THR A 42 -12.29 -9.43 9.59
N PHE A 43 -11.38 -8.68 10.21
CA PHE A 43 -11.31 -8.59 11.67
C PHE A 43 -12.16 -7.48 12.27
N ASP A 44 -12.33 -6.39 11.54
CA ASP A 44 -13.06 -5.21 12.05
C ASP A 44 -13.82 -4.56 10.89
N ASP A 45 -15.13 -4.48 11.04
CA ASP A 45 -16.04 -3.87 10.08
C ASP A 45 -16.70 -2.66 10.72
N ARG A 46 -16.50 -1.49 10.12
CA ARG A 46 -17.08 -0.20 10.53
C ARG A 46 -17.78 0.52 9.39
N GLN A 47 -17.89 -0.14 8.24
CA GLN A 47 -18.61 0.39 7.09
C GLN A 47 -20.10 0.00 7.17
N ALA A 48 -20.96 0.68 6.42
CA ALA A 48 -22.40 0.42 6.34
C ALA A 48 -22.89 0.19 4.89
N GLU A 49 -21.99 0.14 3.92
CA GLU A 49 -22.36 0.10 2.49
C GLU A 49 -22.49 -1.32 1.94
N ILE A 50 -21.65 -2.26 2.42
CA ILE A 50 -21.72 -3.66 2.03
C ILE A 50 -22.69 -4.37 3.00
N PRO A 51 -23.67 -5.13 2.51
CA PRO A 51 -24.63 -5.84 3.35
C PRO A 51 -23.96 -6.75 4.38
N ALA A 52 -24.47 -6.73 5.61
CA ALA A 52 -23.87 -7.45 6.74
C ALA A 52 -23.81 -8.97 6.52
N GLU A 53 -24.75 -9.56 5.77
CA GLU A 53 -24.77 -10.98 5.40
C GLU A 53 -23.61 -11.39 4.50
N ARG A 54 -23.01 -10.42 3.79
CA ARG A 54 -21.82 -10.63 2.93
C ARG A 54 -20.51 -10.50 3.71
N ILE A 55 -20.54 -10.08 4.99
CA ILE A 55 -19.34 -9.85 5.79
C ILE A 55 -19.34 -10.77 7.01
N ALA A 56 -18.28 -11.57 7.14
CA ALA A 56 -17.97 -12.34 8.34
C ALA A 56 -16.85 -11.64 9.13
N SER A 57 -17.20 -10.96 10.23
CA SER A 57 -16.23 -10.33 11.08
C SER A 57 -15.71 -11.30 12.15
N LEU A 58 -14.39 -11.45 12.27
CA LEU A 58 -13.73 -12.25 13.30
C LEU A 58 -13.59 -11.50 14.64
N ARG A 59 -14.55 -10.62 14.96
CA ARG A 59 -14.55 -9.74 16.13
C ARG A 59 -14.36 -10.46 17.48
N TRP A 60 -14.85 -11.68 17.57
CA TRP A 60 -14.82 -12.55 18.77
C TRP A 60 -13.67 -13.57 18.74
N ASN A 61 -12.55 -13.23 18.16
CA ASN A 61 -11.40 -14.12 18.15
C ASN A 61 -10.54 -13.92 19.42
N PRO A 62 -10.15 -14.99 20.15
CA PRO A 62 -9.27 -14.92 21.32
C PRO A 62 -7.90 -14.29 21.04
N VAL A 63 -7.52 -14.13 19.78
CA VAL A 63 -6.33 -13.37 19.37
C VAL A 63 -6.29 -11.96 19.96
N ARG A 64 -7.43 -11.35 20.29
CA ARG A 64 -7.48 -10.04 20.95
C ARG A 64 -6.83 -10.05 22.33
N LEU A 65 -6.87 -11.17 23.02
CA LEU A 65 -6.21 -11.37 24.31
C LEU A 65 -4.68 -11.34 24.19
N LEU A 66 -4.13 -11.46 22.99
CA LEU A 66 -2.70 -11.41 22.70
C LEU A 66 -2.16 -10.01 22.41
N SER A 67 -2.99 -8.96 22.48
CA SER A 67 -2.58 -7.58 22.17
C SER A 67 -1.43 -7.07 23.06
N TRP A 68 -1.29 -7.58 24.28
CA TRP A 68 -0.20 -7.28 25.22
C TRP A 68 1.15 -7.88 24.83
N MET A 69 1.18 -8.87 23.92
CA MET A 69 2.42 -9.56 23.52
C MET A 69 3.32 -8.74 22.58
N GLY A 70 2.92 -7.54 22.21
CA GLY A 70 3.61 -6.69 21.25
C GLY A 70 3.01 -6.80 19.83
N SER A 71 3.13 -5.73 19.07
CA SER A 71 2.44 -5.54 17.79
C SER A 71 2.71 -6.66 16.78
N GLY A 72 3.97 -7.10 16.62
CA GLY A 72 4.33 -8.12 15.63
C GLY A 72 3.66 -9.47 15.88
N PHE A 73 3.58 -9.91 17.14
CA PHE A 73 2.93 -11.17 17.52
C PHE A 73 1.42 -11.10 17.38
N TYR A 74 0.83 -9.99 17.83
CA TYR A 74 -0.60 -9.75 17.71
C TYR A 74 -1.05 -9.74 16.23
N TYR A 75 -0.38 -8.96 15.37
CA TYR A 75 -0.71 -8.91 13.94
C TYR A 75 -0.46 -10.23 13.23
N GLY A 76 0.61 -10.95 13.58
CA GLY A 76 0.86 -12.27 13.03
C GLY A 76 -0.21 -13.29 13.41
N ALA A 77 -0.59 -13.33 14.70
CA ALA A 77 -1.68 -14.18 15.18
C ALA A 77 -3.03 -13.85 14.50
N LYS A 78 -3.32 -12.54 14.33
CA LYS A 78 -4.50 -12.04 13.62
C LYS A 78 -4.55 -12.58 12.18
N LYS A 79 -3.44 -12.46 11.44
CA LYS A 79 -3.32 -12.94 10.06
C LYS A 79 -3.49 -14.46 9.95
N HIS A 80 -2.87 -15.22 10.83
CA HIS A 80 -3.03 -16.69 10.88
C HIS A 80 -4.45 -17.12 11.22
N ALA A 81 -5.16 -16.37 12.06
CA ALA A 81 -6.56 -16.67 12.40
C ALA A 81 -7.47 -16.41 11.19
N LEU A 82 -7.25 -15.29 10.48
CA LEU A 82 -7.98 -14.95 9.26
C LEU A 82 -7.77 -16.02 8.18
N ASP A 83 -6.51 -16.37 7.89
CA ASP A 83 -6.15 -17.37 6.89
C ASP A 83 -6.79 -18.74 7.17
N ARG A 84 -6.81 -19.17 8.46
CA ARG A 84 -7.53 -20.39 8.84
C ARG A 84 -9.04 -20.29 8.64
N ALA A 85 -9.65 -19.15 8.93
CA ALA A 85 -11.07 -18.93 8.74
C ALA A 85 -11.45 -18.91 7.26
N ALA A 86 -10.64 -18.22 6.44
CA ALA A 86 -10.85 -18.15 4.99
C ALA A 86 -10.68 -19.52 4.32
N ALA A 87 -9.66 -20.30 4.72
CA ALA A 87 -9.46 -21.66 4.20
C ALA A 87 -10.65 -22.57 4.53
N ARG A 88 -11.19 -22.49 5.76
CA ARG A 88 -12.39 -23.27 6.15
C ARG A 88 -13.63 -22.83 5.39
N GLU A 89 -13.80 -21.52 5.19
CA GLU A 89 -14.94 -20.99 4.44
C GLU A 89 -14.89 -21.42 2.98
N LEU A 90 -13.70 -21.38 2.36
CA LEU A 90 -13.47 -21.83 0.98
C LEU A 90 -13.75 -23.33 0.82
N ALA A 91 -13.41 -24.14 1.82
CA ALA A 91 -13.64 -25.59 1.83
C ALA A 91 -15.11 -25.99 2.05
N ARG A 92 -15.97 -25.07 2.50
CA ARG A 92 -17.38 -25.35 2.70
C ARG A 92 -18.04 -25.68 1.36
N GLY A 93 -18.59 -26.89 1.24
CA GLY A 93 -19.57 -27.21 0.22
C GLY A 93 -20.97 -26.76 0.68
N ASP A 94 -21.89 -26.55 -0.26
CA ASP A 94 -23.29 -26.46 0.06
C ASP A 94 -23.86 -27.89 0.39
N GLU A 95 -25.13 -27.98 0.74
CA GLU A 95 -25.83 -29.25 1.05
C GLU A 95 -25.80 -30.25 -0.14
N ARG A 96 -25.50 -29.77 -1.35
CA ARG A 96 -25.37 -30.55 -2.59
C ARG A 96 -23.93 -30.84 -2.98
N GLY A 97 -22.93 -30.44 -2.10
CA GLY A 97 -21.51 -30.56 -2.40
C GLY A 97 -20.99 -29.58 -3.45
N GLN A 98 -21.80 -28.58 -3.86
CA GLN A 98 -21.37 -27.56 -4.79
C GLN A 98 -20.50 -26.53 -4.06
N ARG A 99 -19.47 -26.07 -4.75
CA ARG A 99 -18.52 -25.08 -4.19
C ARG A 99 -19.16 -23.69 -4.22
N PRO A 100 -19.22 -22.99 -3.09
CA PRO A 100 -19.87 -21.68 -3.04
C PRO A 100 -19.04 -20.57 -3.68
N TYR A 101 -17.71 -20.80 -3.91
CA TYR A 101 -16.78 -19.79 -4.42
C TYR A 101 -16.00 -20.32 -5.61
N ASP A 102 -15.81 -19.48 -6.61
CA ASP A 102 -15.05 -19.76 -7.83
C ASP A 102 -13.84 -18.84 -8.02
N LEU A 103 -13.61 -17.89 -7.09
CA LEU A 103 -12.39 -17.08 -6.98
C LEU A 103 -12.10 -16.77 -5.51
N PHE A 104 -10.82 -16.82 -5.15
CA PHE A 104 -10.31 -16.31 -3.88
C PHE A 104 -9.45 -15.06 -4.11
N HIS A 105 -9.68 -14.00 -3.32
CA HIS A 105 -8.80 -12.83 -3.26
C HIS A 105 -8.39 -12.55 -1.81
N GLY A 106 -7.09 -12.56 -1.56
CA GLY A 106 -6.50 -12.28 -0.27
C GLY A 106 -5.31 -11.32 -0.36
N TRP A 107 -4.70 -11.05 0.79
CA TRP A 107 -3.54 -10.17 0.89
C TRP A 107 -2.29 -10.95 1.28
N SER A 108 -1.13 -10.50 0.82
CA SER A 108 0.15 -11.13 1.13
C SER A 108 0.46 -11.13 2.62
N GLY A 109 0.93 -12.28 3.11
CA GLY A 109 1.25 -12.54 4.50
C GLY A 109 0.04 -13.00 5.34
N GLU A 110 -1.10 -13.30 4.71
CA GLU A 110 -2.32 -13.75 5.42
C GLU A 110 -3.17 -14.74 4.61
N SER A 111 -2.60 -15.41 3.60
CA SER A 111 -3.36 -16.20 2.62
C SER A 111 -2.80 -17.58 2.31
N VAL A 112 -1.70 -18.01 2.91
CA VAL A 112 -0.98 -19.25 2.50
C VAL A 112 -1.83 -20.51 2.61
N ARG A 113 -2.63 -20.65 3.68
CA ARG A 113 -3.50 -21.83 3.88
C ARG A 113 -4.69 -21.81 2.95
N THR A 114 -5.25 -20.62 2.76
CA THR A 114 -6.38 -20.42 1.84
C THR A 114 -5.95 -20.68 0.40
N LEU A 115 -4.76 -20.25 -0.01
CA LEU A 115 -4.20 -20.53 -1.35
C LEU A 115 -3.90 -22.02 -1.55
N ARG A 116 -3.39 -22.72 -0.53
CA ARG A 116 -3.23 -24.20 -0.61
C ARG A 116 -4.57 -24.88 -0.82
N GLU A 117 -5.61 -24.45 -0.10
CA GLU A 117 -6.94 -24.98 -0.23
C GLU A 117 -7.58 -24.62 -1.59
N ALA A 118 -7.40 -23.37 -2.05
CA ALA A 118 -7.85 -22.93 -3.37
C ALA A 118 -7.23 -23.80 -4.47
N ARG A 119 -5.92 -24.04 -4.42
CA ARG A 119 -5.22 -24.93 -5.36
C ARG A 119 -5.75 -26.36 -5.32
N ARG A 120 -5.96 -26.93 -4.10
CA ARG A 120 -6.56 -28.27 -3.93
C ARG A 120 -7.95 -28.39 -4.55
N LEU A 121 -8.71 -27.29 -4.48
CA LEU A 121 -10.08 -27.22 -5.00
C LEU A 121 -10.15 -26.80 -6.47
N GLY A 122 -9.06 -26.40 -7.12
CA GLY A 122 -9.05 -25.82 -8.47
C GLY A 122 -9.73 -24.45 -8.53
N VAL A 123 -9.73 -23.70 -7.44
CA VAL A 123 -10.25 -22.32 -7.37
C VAL A 123 -9.06 -21.35 -7.57
N PRO A 124 -9.12 -20.46 -8.57
CA PRO A 124 -8.08 -19.47 -8.78
C PRO A 124 -7.85 -18.57 -7.55
N GLY A 125 -6.57 -18.33 -7.24
CA GLY A 125 -6.16 -17.50 -6.12
C GLY A 125 -5.49 -16.19 -6.57
N VAL A 126 -6.00 -15.07 -6.10
CA VAL A 126 -5.45 -13.73 -6.31
C VAL A 126 -4.90 -13.20 -5.00
N ILE A 127 -3.69 -12.64 -5.01
CA ILE A 127 -3.14 -11.94 -3.83
C ILE A 127 -2.75 -10.51 -4.15
N GLU A 128 -3.06 -9.59 -3.24
CA GLU A 128 -2.65 -8.20 -3.31
C GLU A 128 -1.37 -7.96 -2.51
N ILE A 129 -0.39 -7.28 -3.13
CA ILE A 129 0.89 -6.98 -2.52
C ILE A 129 0.97 -5.49 -2.20
N PRO A 130 1.01 -5.09 -0.94
CA PRO A 130 1.03 -3.67 -0.57
C PRO A 130 2.40 -2.99 -0.76
N THR A 131 3.44 -3.75 -1.11
CA THR A 131 4.82 -3.29 -1.21
C THR A 131 5.59 -4.06 -2.30
N TRP A 132 6.91 -4.11 -2.23
CA TRP A 132 7.77 -4.86 -3.14
C TRP A 132 7.83 -6.35 -2.80
N HIS A 133 8.40 -7.15 -3.71
CA HIS A 133 8.74 -8.54 -3.45
C HIS A 133 9.52 -8.69 -2.14
N ARG A 134 9.26 -9.74 -1.39
CA ARG A 134 9.84 -9.94 -0.04
C ARG A 134 11.38 -9.95 -0.03
N HIS A 135 12.00 -10.32 -1.13
CA HIS A 135 13.47 -10.26 -1.32
C HIS A 135 13.94 -8.96 -1.97
N LYS A 136 13.07 -7.97 -2.20
CA LYS A 136 13.42 -6.70 -2.87
C LYS A 136 14.16 -6.91 -4.19
N GLY A 137 13.73 -7.90 -5.00
CA GLY A 137 14.34 -8.22 -6.30
C GLY A 137 15.66 -8.98 -6.25
N LYS A 138 16.11 -9.47 -5.10
CA LYS A 138 17.30 -10.33 -5.01
C LYS A 138 16.95 -11.74 -5.49
N THR A 139 17.67 -12.24 -6.50
CA THR A 139 17.47 -13.56 -7.13
C THR A 139 17.94 -14.73 -6.25
N LYS A 140 18.89 -14.50 -5.35
CA LYS A 140 19.32 -15.53 -4.40
C LYS A 140 18.48 -15.44 -3.14
N PRO A 141 17.94 -16.58 -2.62
CA PRO A 141 17.33 -16.58 -1.31
C PRO A 141 18.36 -16.01 -0.32
N ALA A 142 18.08 -14.82 0.19
CA ALA A 142 18.94 -14.25 1.21
C ALA A 142 18.98 -15.27 2.35
N ARG A 143 20.20 -15.68 2.77
CA ARG A 143 20.36 -16.50 3.97
C ARG A 143 19.50 -15.90 5.07
N LEU A 144 18.83 -16.75 5.84
CA LEU A 144 18.08 -16.30 6.99
C LEU A 144 18.90 -15.25 7.76
N THR A 145 18.32 -14.12 8.05
CA THR A 145 18.97 -13.09 8.89
C THR A 145 19.33 -13.72 10.25
N LYS A 146 20.27 -13.14 10.98
CA LYS A 146 20.61 -13.59 12.33
C LYS A 146 19.34 -13.75 13.19
N SER A 147 18.48 -12.75 13.18
CA SER A 147 17.21 -12.79 13.93
C SER A 147 16.23 -13.87 13.45
N GLU A 148 16.17 -14.18 12.17
CA GLU A 148 15.35 -15.28 11.64
C GLU A 148 15.91 -16.65 12.04
N ARG A 149 17.22 -16.83 12.06
CA ARG A 149 17.87 -18.06 12.56
C ARG A 149 17.65 -18.27 14.05
N GLU A 150 17.80 -17.21 14.85
CA GLU A 150 17.53 -17.24 16.28
C GLU A 150 16.07 -17.58 16.57
N ARG A 151 15.13 -17.03 15.80
CA ARG A 151 13.70 -17.36 15.90
C ARG A 151 13.40 -18.80 15.54
N ALA A 152 14.03 -19.31 14.47
CA ALA A 152 13.83 -20.70 14.03
C ALA A 152 14.37 -21.72 15.04
N GLY A 153 15.47 -21.40 15.74
CA GLY A 153 16.07 -22.25 16.79
C GLY A 153 15.44 -22.11 18.18
N ALA A 154 14.54 -21.14 18.38
CA ALA A 154 13.95 -20.89 19.70
C ALA A 154 13.01 -22.03 20.15
N ARG A 155 13.14 -22.46 21.40
CA ARG A 155 12.33 -23.52 22.04
C ARG A 155 11.46 -22.94 23.16
N GLY A 156 10.56 -23.78 23.70
CA GLY A 156 9.68 -23.40 24.81
C GLY A 156 8.74 -22.21 24.46
N TRP A 157 8.51 -21.34 25.42
CA TRP A 157 7.62 -20.20 25.30
C TRP A 157 8.00 -19.25 24.13
N GLN A 158 9.29 -18.98 23.94
CA GLN A 158 9.76 -18.14 22.81
C GLN A 158 9.52 -18.80 21.46
N GLY A 159 9.71 -20.12 21.34
CA GLY A 159 9.39 -20.87 20.12
C GLY A 159 7.88 -20.82 19.82
N MET A 160 7.04 -20.93 20.86
CA MET A 160 5.58 -20.79 20.72
C MET A 160 5.17 -19.38 20.24
N LYS A 161 5.76 -18.33 20.83
CA LYS A 161 5.55 -16.95 20.36
C LYS A 161 5.95 -16.77 18.90
N ASN A 162 7.10 -17.30 18.50
CA ASN A 162 7.61 -17.15 17.14
C ASN A 162 6.70 -17.80 16.08
N ARG A 163 5.92 -18.84 16.42
CA ARG A 163 4.91 -19.45 15.55
C ARG A 163 3.73 -18.51 15.24
N LEU A 164 3.55 -17.45 16.02
CA LEU A 164 2.54 -16.42 15.74
C LEU A 164 3.00 -15.41 14.70
N LEU A 165 4.29 -15.34 14.37
CA LEU A 165 4.81 -14.41 13.37
C LEU A 165 4.59 -14.96 11.96
N VAL A 166 4.26 -14.07 11.03
CA VAL A 166 4.28 -14.39 9.60
C VAL A 166 5.74 -14.50 9.14
N THR A 167 6.11 -15.66 8.62
CA THR A 167 7.48 -15.92 8.16
C THR A 167 7.67 -15.47 6.71
N ARG A 168 8.93 -15.18 6.35
CA ARG A 168 9.28 -14.90 4.95
C ARG A 168 8.92 -16.08 4.03
N GLN A 169 9.18 -17.31 4.47
CA GLN A 169 8.87 -18.50 3.68
C GLN A 169 7.39 -18.63 3.36
N GLN A 170 6.51 -18.36 4.32
CA GLN A 170 5.05 -18.33 4.07
C GLN A 170 4.67 -17.31 3.01
N VAL A 171 5.26 -16.11 3.06
CA VAL A 171 4.98 -15.06 2.05
C VAL A 171 5.50 -15.47 0.67
N LEU A 172 6.66 -16.11 0.57
CA LEU A 172 7.18 -16.60 -0.71
C LEU A 172 6.31 -17.73 -1.27
N GLU A 173 5.85 -18.63 -0.42
CA GLU A 173 4.94 -19.71 -0.82
C GLU A 173 3.60 -19.16 -1.34
N GLU A 174 3.10 -18.04 -0.79
CA GLU A 174 1.91 -17.37 -1.35
C GLU A 174 2.12 -16.96 -2.81
N TYR A 175 3.33 -16.46 -3.16
CA TYR A 175 3.65 -16.08 -4.54
C TYR A 175 3.68 -17.28 -5.48
N ASP A 176 4.14 -18.44 -4.99
CA ASP A 176 4.16 -19.68 -5.78
C ASP A 176 2.75 -20.25 -5.98
N LEU A 177 1.90 -20.17 -4.94
CA LEU A 177 0.55 -20.72 -4.94
C LEU A 177 -0.46 -19.86 -5.71
N ALA A 178 -0.29 -18.53 -5.70
CA ALA A 178 -1.22 -17.62 -6.35
C ALA A 178 -1.20 -17.78 -7.88
N ASP A 179 -2.37 -17.71 -8.50
CA ASP A 179 -2.52 -17.66 -9.96
C ASP A 179 -2.27 -16.27 -10.50
N LEU A 180 -2.61 -15.23 -9.71
CA LEU A 180 -2.37 -13.84 -10.04
C LEU A 180 -1.90 -13.04 -8.81
N ILE A 181 -0.89 -12.21 -9.02
CA ILE A 181 -0.31 -11.34 -8.01
C ILE A 181 -0.55 -9.89 -8.44
N LEU A 182 -1.29 -9.14 -7.63
CA LEU A 182 -1.55 -7.72 -7.86
C LEU A 182 -0.41 -6.89 -7.30
N VAL A 183 0.30 -6.18 -8.17
CA VAL A 183 1.39 -5.26 -7.82
C VAL A 183 0.99 -3.82 -8.07
N LEU A 184 1.49 -2.89 -7.25
CA LEU A 184 0.97 -1.52 -7.21
C LEU A 184 1.70 -0.54 -8.13
N SER A 185 2.88 -0.90 -8.65
CA SER A 185 3.70 -0.02 -9.50
C SER A 185 4.64 -0.83 -10.39
N GLU A 186 5.18 -0.16 -11.40
CA GLU A 186 6.23 -0.72 -12.27
C GLU A 186 7.45 -1.15 -11.46
N LYS A 187 7.89 -0.30 -10.52
CA LYS A 187 9.03 -0.62 -9.66
C LYS A 187 8.76 -1.83 -8.77
N ALA A 188 7.55 -1.96 -8.23
CA ALA A 188 7.15 -3.16 -7.50
C ALA A 188 7.21 -4.40 -8.40
N GLU A 189 6.65 -4.33 -9.63
CA GLU A 189 6.66 -5.40 -10.62
C GLU A 189 8.09 -5.84 -10.98
N GLU A 190 9.00 -4.90 -11.26
CA GLU A 190 10.42 -5.19 -11.50
C GLU A 190 11.04 -6.07 -10.40
N THR A 191 10.67 -5.87 -9.14
CA THR A 191 11.20 -6.66 -8.03
C THR A 191 10.72 -8.10 -8.02
N PHE A 192 9.52 -8.37 -8.55
CA PHE A 192 8.98 -9.73 -8.72
C PHE A 192 9.62 -10.44 -9.92
N LEU A 193 9.75 -9.74 -11.04
CA LEU A 193 10.45 -10.26 -12.23
C LEU A 193 11.91 -10.60 -11.93
N ALA A 194 12.62 -9.72 -11.22
CA ALA A 194 13.99 -9.95 -10.79
C ALA A 194 14.13 -11.13 -9.80
N ALA A 195 13.06 -11.48 -9.09
CA ALA A 195 13.01 -12.66 -8.23
C ALA A 195 12.63 -13.96 -8.97
N GLY A 196 12.38 -13.88 -10.29
CA GLY A 196 12.06 -15.04 -11.12
C GLY A 196 10.57 -15.38 -11.17
N ILE A 197 9.69 -14.50 -10.69
CA ILE A 197 8.23 -14.67 -10.85
C ILE A 197 7.88 -14.38 -12.31
N ALA A 198 7.15 -15.30 -12.94
CA ALA A 198 6.75 -15.18 -14.34
C ALA A 198 5.83 -13.97 -14.56
N ARG A 199 6.04 -13.26 -15.68
CA ARG A 199 5.29 -12.05 -16.04
C ARG A 199 3.78 -12.28 -16.04
N GLU A 200 3.36 -13.43 -16.50
CA GLU A 200 1.96 -13.84 -16.61
C GLU A 200 1.26 -13.91 -15.24
N LYS A 201 2.01 -14.11 -14.17
CA LYS A 201 1.48 -14.10 -12.78
C LYS A 201 1.28 -12.69 -12.24
N LEU A 202 1.80 -11.66 -12.89
CA LEU A 202 1.77 -10.28 -12.38
C LEU A 202 0.68 -9.47 -13.09
N PHE A 203 -0.05 -8.70 -12.31
CA PHE A 203 -1.04 -7.74 -12.81
C PHE A 203 -0.83 -6.40 -12.10
N ARG A 204 -0.60 -5.33 -12.88
CA ARG A 204 -0.37 -4.00 -12.32
C ARG A 204 -1.71 -3.36 -11.93
N HIS A 205 -1.96 -3.33 -10.63
CA HIS A 205 -3.20 -2.83 -10.04
C HIS A 205 -2.90 -1.57 -9.19
N GLN A 206 -2.76 -0.44 -9.86
CA GLN A 206 -2.44 0.84 -9.22
C GLN A 206 -3.59 1.31 -8.31
N ARG A 207 -3.25 2.15 -7.32
CA ARG A 207 -4.23 2.69 -6.37
C ARG A 207 -5.20 3.66 -7.03
N GLY A 208 -6.28 3.95 -6.30
CA GLY A 208 -7.19 5.04 -6.59
C GLY A 208 -7.09 6.18 -5.56
N VAL A 209 -7.65 7.32 -5.92
CA VAL A 209 -7.82 8.48 -5.04
C VAL A 209 -9.20 9.11 -5.24
N ASP A 210 -9.72 9.73 -4.18
CA ASP A 210 -10.95 10.51 -4.20
C ASP A 210 -10.68 11.93 -4.70
N CYS A 211 -10.91 12.16 -5.99
CA CYS A 211 -10.71 13.46 -6.63
C CYS A 211 -11.78 14.50 -6.26
N ALA A 212 -12.86 14.11 -5.60
CA ALA A 212 -13.84 15.06 -5.06
C ALA A 212 -13.41 15.61 -3.70
N ARG A 213 -12.76 14.78 -2.89
CA ARG A 213 -12.17 15.19 -1.61
C ARG A 213 -10.87 15.98 -1.80
N PHE A 214 -9.96 15.43 -2.61
CA PHE A 214 -8.66 16.04 -2.89
C PHE A 214 -8.76 16.95 -4.12
N THR A 215 -8.88 18.25 -3.87
CA THR A 215 -9.05 19.28 -4.89
C THR A 215 -7.96 20.34 -4.79
N PRO A 216 -7.57 20.97 -5.90
CA PRO A 216 -6.64 22.08 -5.89
C PRO A 216 -7.11 23.23 -4.99
N ALA A 217 -6.16 24.02 -4.51
CA ALA A 217 -6.44 25.31 -3.90
C ALA A 217 -7.02 26.29 -4.95
N ALA A 218 -7.84 27.23 -4.49
CA ALA A 218 -8.37 28.27 -5.39
C ALA A 218 -7.28 29.21 -5.91
N GLN A 219 -6.23 29.42 -5.09
CA GLN A 219 -5.06 30.24 -5.45
C GLN A 219 -3.79 29.56 -4.93
N PRO A 220 -2.65 29.73 -5.62
CA PRO A 220 -1.35 29.27 -5.15
C PRO A 220 -1.01 29.93 -3.80
N PRO A 221 -0.24 29.25 -2.91
CA PRO A 221 0.20 29.83 -1.66
C PRO A 221 1.21 30.97 -1.90
N GLU A 222 1.13 32.02 -1.08
CA GLU A 222 2.03 33.19 -1.16
C GLU A 222 3.45 32.82 -0.83
N ILE A 223 3.67 31.98 0.21
CA ILE A 223 4.98 31.50 0.61
C ILE A 223 5.29 30.14 0.00
N PHE A 224 6.59 29.83 -0.18
CA PHE A 224 7.01 28.52 -0.67
C PHE A 224 6.87 27.46 0.41
N ARG A 225 5.72 26.85 0.47
CA ARG A 225 5.44 25.80 1.44
C ARG A 225 5.64 24.43 0.82
N VAL A 226 6.60 23.68 1.37
CA VAL A 226 6.85 22.28 1.03
C VAL A 226 6.11 21.39 2.02
N VAL A 227 5.39 20.40 1.53
CA VAL A 227 4.71 19.42 2.37
C VAL A 227 5.25 18.01 2.13
N PHE A 228 5.51 17.29 3.23
CA PHE A 228 5.71 15.85 3.29
C PHE A 228 4.55 15.23 4.06
N VAL A 229 3.99 14.12 3.55
CA VAL A 229 2.90 13.41 4.22
C VAL A 229 3.22 11.93 4.38
N GLY A 230 3.26 11.47 5.62
CA GLY A 230 3.51 10.06 5.95
C GLY A 230 4.22 9.88 7.29
N ALA A 231 4.45 8.64 7.70
CA ALA A 231 5.28 8.38 8.87
C ALA A 231 6.69 8.94 8.65
N LEU A 232 7.19 9.69 9.61
CA LEU A 232 8.55 10.24 9.59
C LEU A 232 9.51 9.12 9.96
N ILE A 233 10.08 8.48 8.93
CA ILE A 233 11.04 7.38 9.01
C ILE A 233 12.16 7.57 7.99
N LYS A 234 13.33 6.99 8.24
CA LYS A 234 14.49 7.08 7.34
C LYS A 234 14.18 6.55 5.94
N ARG A 235 13.52 5.42 5.84
CA ARG A 235 13.13 4.80 4.56
C ARG A 235 12.35 5.74 3.62
N LYS A 236 11.66 6.74 4.19
CA LYS A 236 10.94 7.78 3.42
C LYS A 236 11.81 9.00 3.08
N GLY A 237 13.10 8.96 3.39
CA GLY A 237 14.06 10.01 3.07
C GLY A 237 13.91 11.31 3.86
N VAL A 238 13.13 11.29 4.98
CA VAL A 238 12.85 12.51 5.76
C VAL A 238 14.14 13.13 6.35
N HIS A 239 15.12 12.30 6.71
CA HIS A 239 16.42 12.78 7.19
C HIS A 239 17.17 13.59 6.12
N HIS A 240 17.20 13.12 4.88
CA HIS A 240 17.77 13.85 3.74
C HIS A 240 17.00 15.15 3.45
N LEU A 241 15.67 15.09 3.54
CA LEU A 241 14.84 16.30 3.36
C LEU A 241 15.16 17.37 4.40
N LEU A 242 15.34 16.99 5.67
CA LEU A 242 15.75 17.92 6.73
C LEU A 242 17.16 18.50 6.52
N GLU A 243 18.14 17.66 6.14
CA GLU A 243 19.50 18.08 5.83
C GLU A 243 19.54 19.09 4.68
N VAL A 244 18.84 18.77 3.58
CA VAL A 244 18.74 19.64 2.41
C VAL A 244 18.00 20.92 2.73
N TRP A 245 16.88 20.86 3.45
CA TRP A 245 16.10 22.03 3.84
C TRP A 245 16.95 23.05 4.64
N ARG A 246 17.69 22.55 5.62
CA ARG A 246 18.62 23.38 6.39
C ARG A 246 19.73 23.98 5.53
N ARG A 247 20.32 23.18 4.62
CA ARG A 247 21.40 23.62 3.71
C ARG A 247 20.94 24.73 2.76
N LEU A 248 19.74 24.60 2.21
CA LEU A 248 19.17 25.55 1.26
C LEU A 248 18.83 26.89 1.90
N ASN A 249 18.48 26.90 3.17
CA ASN A 249 18.14 28.11 3.95
C ASN A 249 17.27 29.12 3.18
N LEU A 250 16.18 28.61 2.58
CA LEU A 250 15.31 29.39 1.71
C LEU A 250 14.56 30.46 2.51
N LYS A 251 14.50 31.67 1.94
CA LYS A 251 13.70 32.80 2.50
C LYS A 251 12.23 32.60 2.17
N ASP A 252 11.35 33.07 3.04
CA ASP A 252 9.89 33.02 2.85
C ASP A 252 9.41 31.61 2.46
N ALA A 253 9.98 30.59 3.14
CA ALA A 253 9.71 29.21 2.90
C ALA A 253 9.44 28.41 4.17
N GLU A 254 8.52 27.45 4.12
CA GLU A 254 8.17 26.55 5.22
C GLU A 254 8.21 25.08 4.77
N LEU A 255 8.69 24.22 5.67
CA LEU A 255 8.60 22.76 5.52
C LEU A 255 7.58 22.21 6.52
N ILE A 256 6.55 21.55 6.02
CA ILE A 256 5.52 20.92 6.85
C ILE A 256 5.66 19.39 6.76
N LEU A 257 5.94 18.75 7.89
CA LEU A 257 6.12 17.31 8.03
C LEU A 257 4.89 16.72 8.74
N VAL A 258 3.92 16.21 7.95
CA VAL A 258 2.65 15.67 8.44
C VAL A 258 2.77 14.17 8.67
N GLY A 259 2.56 13.72 9.90
CA GLY A 259 2.53 12.31 10.27
C GLY A 259 3.17 11.99 11.61
N SER A 260 3.21 10.71 11.93
CA SER A 260 3.83 10.23 13.19
C SER A 260 5.35 10.25 13.11
N VAL A 261 5.98 10.74 14.17
CA VAL A 261 7.45 10.71 14.33
C VAL A 261 7.88 9.38 14.91
N HIS A 262 8.72 8.63 14.18
CA HIS A 262 9.37 7.44 14.70
C HIS A 262 10.63 7.79 15.49
N GLU A 263 11.00 6.92 16.43
CA GLU A 263 12.14 7.13 17.34
C GLU A 263 13.44 7.41 16.59
N GLU A 264 13.70 6.72 15.49
CA GLU A 264 14.90 6.91 14.65
C GLU A 264 15.06 8.32 14.06
N MET A 265 13.95 9.10 14.00
CA MET A 265 13.96 10.46 13.44
C MET A 265 14.16 11.55 14.49
N ARG A 266 13.99 11.26 15.78
CA ARG A 266 14.12 12.26 16.86
C ARG A 266 15.45 12.98 16.86
N PRO A 267 16.63 12.32 16.70
CA PRO A 267 17.92 13.01 16.65
C PRO A 267 18.02 14.00 15.47
N TYR A 268 17.51 13.61 14.29
CA TYR A 268 17.53 14.47 13.10
C TYR A 268 16.63 15.69 13.28
N LEU A 269 15.45 15.53 13.83
CA LEU A 269 14.55 16.64 14.13
C LEU A 269 15.15 17.60 15.15
N ALA A 270 15.73 17.10 16.23
CA ALA A 270 16.35 17.92 17.25
C ALA A 270 17.55 18.75 16.71
N GLN A 271 18.31 18.19 15.75
CA GLN A 271 19.50 18.84 15.20
C GLN A 271 19.19 19.76 14.00
N LEU A 272 18.21 19.39 13.15
CA LEU A 272 18.04 19.96 11.81
C LEU A 272 16.75 20.77 11.65
N ALA A 273 15.72 20.58 12.51
CA ALA A 273 14.49 21.33 12.41
C ALA A 273 14.68 22.75 12.92
N GLY A 274 14.64 23.72 12.00
CA GLY A 274 14.63 25.15 12.31
C GLY A 274 13.21 25.67 12.57
N GLU A 275 13.07 26.99 12.82
CA GLU A 275 11.79 27.65 13.09
C GLU A 275 10.79 27.53 11.93
N ASN A 276 11.28 27.39 10.69
CA ASN A 276 10.48 27.23 9.49
C ASN A 276 10.12 25.75 9.16
N VAL A 277 10.39 24.82 10.09
CA VAL A 277 9.95 23.41 10.01
C VAL A 277 8.80 23.21 10.97
N LYS A 278 7.63 22.81 10.44
CA LYS A 278 6.40 22.58 11.20
C LYS A 278 6.09 21.09 11.30
N LEU A 279 5.72 20.63 12.48
CA LEU A 279 5.42 19.24 12.82
C LEU A 279 4.02 19.13 13.41
N PRO A 280 2.95 19.23 12.60
CA PRO A 280 1.58 19.16 13.12
C PRO A 280 1.17 17.78 13.64
N GLY A 281 2.01 16.76 13.42
CA GLY A 281 1.69 15.38 13.78
C GLY A 281 0.66 14.78 12.82
N PHE A 282 -0.20 13.91 13.36
CA PHE A 282 -1.31 13.36 12.60
C PHE A 282 -2.45 14.38 12.48
N VAL A 283 -2.92 14.61 11.25
CA VAL A 283 -4.00 15.55 10.95
C VAL A 283 -5.23 14.82 10.40
N GLY A 284 -6.42 15.24 10.81
CA GLY A 284 -7.69 14.64 10.35
C GLY A 284 -8.03 14.99 8.90
N ARG A 285 -7.70 16.21 8.49
CA ARG A 285 -7.96 16.76 7.14
C ARG A 285 -6.65 17.05 6.41
N VAL A 286 -6.00 16.00 5.93
CA VAL A 286 -4.69 16.12 5.24
C VAL A 286 -4.80 16.90 3.93
N GLU A 287 -5.97 16.93 3.30
CA GLU A 287 -6.26 17.72 2.10
C GLU A 287 -6.02 19.21 2.31
N ASP A 288 -6.22 19.75 3.53
CA ASP A 288 -5.93 21.15 3.83
C ASP A 288 -4.43 21.43 3.83
N CYS A 289 -3.60 20.48 4.27
CA CYS A 289 -2.16 20.59 4.20
C CYS A 289 -1.65 20.59 2.75
N TYR A 290 -2.22 19.76 1.89
CA TYR A 290 -1.89 19.79 0.47
C TYR A 290 -2.31 21.10 -0.19
N ARG A 291 -3.55 21.59 0.04
CA ARG A 291 -4.02 22.85 -0.52
C ARG A 291 -3.20 24.07 -0.07
N ALA A 292 -2.65 24.02 1.12
CA ALA A 292 -1.79 25.09 1.66
C ALA A 292 -0.36 25.03 1.15
N ALA A 293 0.05 24.00 0.42
CA ALA A 293 1.41 23.77 -0.03
C ALA A 293 1.64 24.21 -1.48
N ALA A 294 2.90 24.50 -1.81
CA ALA A 294 3.37 24.78 -3.17
C ALA A 294 3.96 23.53 -3.85
N VAL A 295 4.51 22.61 -3.06
CA VAL A 295 5.21 21.40 -3.55
C VAL A 295 5.01 20.26 -2.57
N HIS A 296 4.76 19.05 -3.06
CA HIS A 296 4.83 17.82 -2.27
C HIS A 296 6.16 17.11 -2.50
N ILE A 297 6.80 16.63 -1.43
CA ILE A 297 8.07 15.91 -1.52
C ILE A 297 7.96 14.55 -0.84
N LEU A 298 8.41 13.50 -1.55
CA LEU A 298 8.54 12.14 -1.01
C LEU A 298 9.80 11.46 -1.58
N PRO A 299 10.98 11.64 -0.99
CA PRO A 299 12.24 11.07 -1.47
C PRO A 299 12.45 9.64 -0.94
N SER A 300 11.45 8.78 -1.10
CA SER A 300 11.41 7.45 -0.48
C SER A 300 12.33 6.46 -1.18
N GLU A 301 12.95 5.57 -0.40
CA GLU A 301 13.76 4.45 -0.91
C GLU A 301 12.92 3.23 -1.34
N CYS A 302 11.71 3.10 -0.83
CA CYS A 302 10.90 1.90 -1.08
C CYS A 302 9.44 2.12 -0.68
N GLU A 303 8.56 2.12 -1.67
CA GLU A 303 7.11 2.09 -1.49
C GLU A 303 6.50 1.06 -2.47
N GLY A 304 5.34 0.51 -2.17
CA GLY A 304 4.58 -0.25 -3.17
C GLY A 304 4.01 0.69 -4.23
N SER A 305 3.25 1.67 -3.75
CA SER A 305 2.79 2.87 -4.44
C SER A 305 2.27 3.82 -3.36
N ALA A 306 2.91 4.96 -3.20
CA ALA A 306 2.65 5.86 -2.07
C ALA A 306 1.32 6.60 -2.24
N LYS A 307 0.40 6.43 -1.30
CA LYS A 307 -0.93 7.08 -1.34
C LYS A 307 -0.83 8.61 -1.43
N CYS A 308 0.12 9.22 -0.71
CA CYS A 308 0.30 10.66 -0.70
C CYS A 308 0.66 11.27 -2.07
N THR A 309 1.26 10.49 -2.98
CA THR A 309 1.54 10.99 -4.34
C THR A 309 0.25 11.14 -5.16
N TYR A 310 -0.72 10.25 -4.99
CA TYR A 310 -2.04 10.37 -5.60
C TYR A 310 -2.83 11.56 -5.03
N GLU A 311 -2.79 11.72 -3.70
CA GLU A 311 -3.47 12.80 -2.99
C GLU A 311 -2.91 14.17 -3.36
N ALA A 312 -1.58 14.31 -3.38
CA ALA A 312 -0.90 15.53 -3.77
C ALA A 312 -1.17 15.90 -5.23
N ALA A 313 -1.08 14.93 -6.16
CA ALA A 313 -1.43 15.17 -7.56
C ALA A 313 -2.91 15.53 -7.73
N ALA A 314 -3.83 14.91 -6.99
CA ALA A 314 -5.24 15.25 -6.98
C ALA A 314 -5.49 16.68 -6.47
N CYS A 315 -4.66 17.19 -5.56
CA CYS A 315 -4.67 18.59 -5.13
C CYS A 315 -3.93 19.53 -6.08
N GLY A 316 -3.43 19.05 -7.23
CA GLY A 316 -2.74 19.88 -8.22
C GLY A 316 -1.34 20.31 -7.78
N LEU A 317 -0.69 19.60 -6.86
CA LEU A 317 0.67 19.90 -6.43
C LEU A 317 1.70 19.27 -7.36
N PRO A 318 2.73 20.04 -7.79
CA PRO A 318 3.94 19.45 -8.34
C PRO A 318 4.61 18.59 -7.27
N GLN A 319 5.27 17.53 -7.71
CA GLN A 319 5.89 16.60 -6.78
C GLN A 319 7.38 16.42 -7.07
N ILE A 320 8.18 16.29 -6.02
CA ILE A 320 9.55 15.78 -6.08
C ILE A 320 9.53 14.42 -5.41
N THR A 321 9.85 13.36 -6.16
CA THR A 321 9.76 12.00 -5.67
C THR A 321 10.81 11.08 -6.31
N THR A 322 10.82 9.81 -5.96
CA THR A 322 11.67 8.78 -6.55
C THR A 322 10.82 7.80 -7.37
N ARG A 323 11.41 7.04 -8.28
CA ARG A 323 10.73 5.91 -8.95
C ARG A 323 10.19 4.88 -7.96
N GLU A 324 10.85 4.77 -6.82
CA GLU A 324 10.50 3.89 -5.72
C GLU A 324 9.18 4.27 -5.03
N SER A 325 8.66 5.48 -5.28
CA SER A 325 7.40 5.98 -4.71
C SER A 325 6.15 5.54 -5.48
N GLY A 326 6.29 5.05 -6.72
CA GLY A 326 5.20 4.55 -7.57
C GLY A 326 5.06 5.34 -8.89
N ASP A 327 3.98 5.07 -9.64
CA ASP A 327 3.82 5.44 -11.06
C ASP A 327 3.06 6.76 -11.30
N VAL A 328 2.72 7.51 -10.25
CA VAL A 328 1.91 8.73 -10.40
C VAL A 328 2.69 9.84 -11.09
N VAL A 329 3.96 9.99 -10.72
CA VAL A 329 4.83 11.03 -11.25
C VAL A 329 5.58 10.52 -12.49
N CYS A 330 5.52 11.30 -13.56
CA CYS A 330 6.34 11.18 -14.77
C CYS A 330 7.31 12.36 -14.79
N ASP A 331 8.61 12.06 -14.85
CA ASP A 331 9.67 13.06 -14.75
C ASP A 331 9.55 14.16 -15.80
N GLY A 332 9.65 15.42 -15.38
CA GLY A 332 9.55 16.61 -16.23
C GLY A 332 8.14 16.90 -16.79
N VAL A 333 7.18 15.98 -16.62
CA VAL A 333 5.80 16.11 -17.15
C VAL A 333 4.83 16.61 -16.07
N ASN A 334 4.80 15.93 -14.94
CA ASN A 334 3.88 16.27 -13.83
C ASN A 334 4.57 16.27 -12.45
N GLY A 335 5.89 16.31 -12.45
CA GLY A 335 6.76 16.37 -11.29
C GLY A 335 8.20 16.14 -11.65
N LEU A 336 9.06 16.01 -10.67
CA LEU A 336 10.49 15.73 -10.80
C LEU A 336 10.82 14.41 -10.11
N ILE A 337 11.50 13.52 -10.82
CA ILE A 337 11.99 12.26 -10.27
C ILE A 337 13.47 12.39 -9.97
N ILE A 338 13.85 12.10 -8.73
CA ILE A 338 15.24 12.09 -8.26
C ILE A 338 15.67 10.67 -7.90
N PRO A 339 16.97 10.36 -7.93
CA PRO A 339 17.46 9.11 -7.35
C PRO A 339 17.18 9.04 -5.85
N PRO A 340 16.89 7.85 -5.28
CA PRO A 340 16.80 7.70 -3.84
C PRO A 340 18.17 7.93 -3.18
N ASN A 341 18.17 8.45 -1.95
CA ASN A 341 19.40 8.77 -1.19
C ASN A 341 20.38 9.72 -1.91
N ASP A 342 19.84 10.65 -2.69
CA ASP A 342 20.61 11.70 -3.36
C ASP A 342 20.18 13.09 -2.86
N PRO A 343 20.84 13.61 -1.81
CA PRO A 343 20.54 14.93 -1.25
C PRO A 343 20.81 16.08 -2.22
N ASP A 344 21.75 15.92 -3.15
CA ASP A 344 22.09 16.99 -4.09
C ASP A 344 21.05 17.10 -5.21
N ALA A 345 20.58 15.97 -5.75
CA ALA A 345 19.45 15.95 -6.68
C ALA A 345 18.17 16.48 -5.99
N LEU A 346 17.95 16.16 -4.72
CA LEU A 346 16.81 16.69 -3.97
C LEU A 346 16.93 18.22 -3.80
N ALA A 347 18.09 18.74 -3.47
CA ALA A 347 18.32 20.18 -3.35
C ALA A 347 18.08 20.91 -4.66
N ALA A 348 18.65 20.41 -5.76
CA ALA A 348 18.48 20.99 -7.10
C ALA A 348 17.01 21.02 -7.53
N ALA A 349 16.26 19.94 -7.26
CA ALA A 349 14.84 19.87 -7.57
C ALA A 349 14.01 20.87 -6.75
N ILE A 350 14.30 21.02 -5.45
CA ILE A 350 13.64 22.03 -4.58
C ILE A 350 13.93 23.44 -5.07
N GLU A 351 15.21 23.78 -5.33
CA GLU A 351 15.60 25.10 -5.84
C GLU A 351 14.94 25.42 -7.18
N ARG A 352 14.85 24.45 -8.07
CA ARG A 352 14.21 24.61 -9.38
C ARG A 352 12.76 25.05 -9.23
N LEU A 353 11.98 24.39 -8.37
CA LEU A 353 10.57 24.73 -8.15
C LEU A 353 10.39 25.98 -7.27
N TYR A 354 11.37 26.29 -6.44
CA TYR A 354 11.38 27.54 -5.66
C TYR A 354 11.59 28.76 -6.58
N ARG A 355 12.49 28.67 -7.55
CA ARG A 355 12.80 29.78 -8.49
C ARG A 355 11.81 29.90 -9.64
N ASP A 356 11.26 28.80 -10.13
CA ASP A 356 10.30 28.76 -11.25
C ASP A 356 8.92 28.32 -10.74
N ARG A 357 8.14 29.29 -10.29
CA ARG A 357 6.77 29.07 -9.81
C ARG A 357 5.81 28.68 -10.91
N ASP A 358 6.02 29.18 -12.13
CA ASP A 358 5.21 28.84 -13.30
C ASP A 358 5.40 27.37 -13.68
N LEU A 359 6.64 26.87 -13.63
CA LEU A 359 6.92 25.45 -13.81
C LEU A 359 6.17 24.63 -12.75
N ALA A 360 6.23 25.04 -11.47
CA ALA A 360 5.53 24.36 -10.40
C ALA A 360 4.03 24.24 -10.67
N VAL A 361 3.39 25.34 -11.09
CA VAL A 361 1.96 25.36 -11.43
C VAL A 361 1.64 24.46 -12.62
N ARG A 362 2.44 24.50 -13.69
CA ARG A 362 2.24 23.64 -14.87
C ARG A 362 2.36 22.15 -14.53
N LEU A 363 3.40 21.76 -13.77
CA LEU A 363 3.59 20.37 -13.36
C LEU A 363 2.45 19.90 -12.46
N GLY A 364 1.99 20.74 -11.54
CA GLY A 364 0.86 20.44 -10.66
C GLY A 364 -0.44 20.22 -11.42
N ALA A 365 -0.76 21.10 -12.37
CA ALA A 365 -1.93 20.97 -13.24
C ALA A 365 -1.88 19.67 -14.07
N ALA A 366 -0.74 19.35 -14.65
CA ALA A 366 -0.54 18.08 -15.38
C ALA A 366 -0.70 16.85 -14.45
N GLY A 367 -0.24 16.94 -13.20
CA GLY A 367 -0.42 15.91 -12.18
C GLY A 367 -1.90 15.66 -11.87
N ARG A 368 -2.69 16.74 -11.72
CA ARG A 368 -4.14 16.67 -11.51
C ARG A 368 -4.83 16.00 -12.70
N ALA A 369 -4.54 16.45 -13.92
CA ALA A 369 -5.12 15.87 -15.13
C ALA A 369 -4.84 14.35 -15.20
N ARG A 370 -3.58 13.94 -15.02
CA ARG A 370 -3.18 12.53 -15.05
C ARG A 370 -3.92 11.69 -14.01
N VAL A 371 -4.11 12.19 -12.79
CA VAL A 371 -4.80 11.45 -11.74
C VAL A 371 -6.29 11.31 -12.02
N VAL A 372 -6.93 12.36 -12.50
CA VAL A 372 -8.36 12.34 -12.88
C VAL A 372 -8.60 11.36 -14.03
N GLU A 373 -7.70 11.31 -15.00
CA GLU A 373 -7.82 10.44 -16.18
C GLU A 373 -7.49 8.96 -15.91
N ASN A 374 -6.64 8.66 -14.89
CA ASN A 374 -6.09 7.31 -14.77
C ASN A 374 -6.19 6.69 -13.38
N PHE A 375 -6.38 7.47 -12.31
CA PHE A 375 -6.16 6.98 -10.94
C PHE A 375 -7.31 7.32 -9.97
N THR A 376 -8.53 7.49 -10.47
CA THR A 376 -9.70 7.57 -9.58
C THR A 376 -10.04 6.20 -8.99
N TRP A 377 -10.88 6.15 -7.95
CA TRP A 377 -11.38 4.88 -7.43
C TRP A 377 -12.18 4.09 -8.48
N GLU A 378 -12.77 4.75 -9.49
CA GLU A 378 -13.43 4.04 -10.60
C GLU A 378 -12.41 3.27 -11.45
N HIS A 379 -11.30 3.90 -11.81
CA HIS A 379 -10.21 3.23 -12.53
C HIS A 379 -9.63 2.06 -11.72
N PHE A 380 -9.48 2.22 -10.38
CA PHE A 380 -9.08 1.13 -9.50
C PHE A 380 -10.05 -0.04 -9.58
N ARG A 381 -11.37 0.20 -9.46
CA ARG A 381 -12.40 -0.84 -9.53
C ARG A 381 -12.42 -1.55 -10.88
N THR A 382 -12.31 -0.81 -11.96
CA THR A 382 -12.25 -1.38 -13.31
C THR A 382 -11.06 -2.33 -13.47
N ARG A 383 -9.85 -1.88 -13.10
CA ARG A 383 -8.63 -2.71 -13.15
C ARG A 383 -8.73 -3.95 -12.26
N LEU A 384 -9.38 -3.85 -11.10
CA LEU A 384 -9.59 -5.02 -10.24
C LEU A 384 -10.47 -6.07 -10.91
N LEU A 385 -11.55 -5.65 -11.56
CA LEU A 385 -12.43 -6.58 -12.29
C LEU A 385 -11.73 -7.19 -13.53
N GLU A 386 -10.84 -6.46 -14.17
CA GLU A 386 -9.97 -7.00 -15.23
C GLU A 386 -9.01 -8.06 -14.68
N ALA A 387 -8.41 -7.81 -13.51
CA ALA A 387 -7.57 -8.77 -12.81
C ALA A 387 -8.35 -10.07 -12.47
N TYR A 388 -9.59 -9.95 -12.00
CA TYR A 388 -10.42 -11.11 -11.75
C TYR A 388 -10.71 -11.92 -13.04
N ARG A 389 -11.01 -11.25 -14.16
CA ARG A 389 -11.18 -11.93 -15.46
C ARG A 389 -9.89 -12.65 -15.89
N ALA A 390 -8.73 -12.01 -15.67
CA ALA A 390 -7.43 -12.61 -15.97
C ALA A 390 -7.14 -13.85 -15.10
N ALA A 391 -7.48 -13.81 -13.81
CA ALA A 391 -7.33 -14.94 -12.90
C ALA A 391 -8.25 -16.11 -13.30
N MET A 392 -9.53 -15.84 -13.63
CA MET A 392 -10.49 -16.85 -14.07
C MET A 392 -10.04 -17.56 -15.35
N ALA A 393 -9.43 -16.84 -16.28
CA ALA A 393 -8.91 -17.42 -17.52
C ALA A 393 -7.77 -18.44 -17.30
N LYS A 394 -6.98 -18.26 -16.23
CA LYS A 394 -5.88 -19.18 -15.85
C LYS A 394 -6.38 -20.42 -15.14
N GLY A 395 -7.38 -20.29 -14.25
CA GLY A 395 -7.97 -21.41 -13.55
C GLY A 395 -8.79 -22.36 -14.45
N SER A 396 -9.05 -21.93 -15.69
CA SER A 396 -9.76 -22.74 -16.70
C SER A 396 -8.82 -23.52 -17.63
N ALA A 397 -7.50 -23.34 -17.49
CA ALA A 397 -6.53 -24.12 -18.25
C ALA A 397 -6.37 -25.51 -17.59
N PRO A 398 -6.45 -26.62 -18.36
CA PRO A 398 -6.37 -28.00 -17.86
C PRO A 398 -4.98 -28.33 -17.29
#